data_1055c489ecb39bc1dfc28c37c02b5f1f
#
_entry.id   1055c489ecb39bc1dfc28c37c02b5f1f
#
_cell.length_a   1.000
_cell.length_b   1.000
_cell.length_c   1.000
_cell.angle_alpha   90.00
_cell.angle_beta   90.00
_cell.angle_gamma   90.00
#
_symmetry.space_group_name_H-M   'P 1'
#
loop_
_entity.id
_entity.type
_entity.pdbx_description
1 polymer ?
#
loop_
_entity_poly.entity_id
_entity_poly.type
_entity_poly.pdbx_seq_one_letter_code
_entity_poly.pdbx_strand_id
1 'polypeptide(L)'
;MGIRAVSISACLMMAFHASSAQAIDLMEAWQGAIGNDRAYAVAEAGHGVTVPRQKQAAALWRPNVMLNAGAGYGRDNTDTRGAYFAGPGFGQSEDIAFSTSVNSGTTHNWALTATQPLYDPKRRAEQQQLLMSADQSDLEWGAARQSLMLGVAERYFDLALAQESLRVLQQQKQAVEKLAVEMRDRFQLGATPITDTHESEARLASIQAQVLYAEMEVETRKSVLADTTGLSSEQLFALLPYRVSDELLQTPMEQWISEAESGSFDIRMKTIAGNLARQEAKKFGLESSVKLDAIAQAGRDYISGSGDFGSASNAQTSGMIGLQVSVPLFTGGYRSAREEEAMRLADKADAEVALARQQVAQSIRATWLNLKAGSGRVQALTQALEASRLRLDATTLGHQVGDRTTLDVINAENDVASAELALTQAKVNQVLNQIRLAALAGKLDESVLNIFNRDMLAGN
;
A
#
# COMPACT_ATOMS: atom_id res chain seq x y z
N MET A 1 43.32 8.35 -65.30
CA MET A 1 41.85 8.34 -65.02
C MET A 1 41.69 8.46 -63.51
N GLY A 2 41.31 9.67 -63.08
CA GLY A 2 41.32 10.05 -61.68
C GLY A 2 40.04 9.67 -60.97
N ILE A 3 40.18 9.23 -59.73
CA ILE A 3 39.07 9.10 -58.80
C ILE A 3 39.28 10.17 -57.72
N ARG A 4 38.34 11.12 -57.69
CA ARG A 4 38.28 12.19 -56.70
C ARG A 4 37.71 11.64 -55.40
N ALA A 5 38.48 11.72 -54.33
CA ALA A 5 38.01 11.55 -52.99
C ALA A 5 37.20 12.75 -52.51
N VAL A 6 35.92 12.55 -52.13
CA VAL A 6 35.09 13.54 -51.49
C VAL A 6 35.15 13.35 -50.00
N SER A 7 35.79 14.28 -49.31
CA SER A 7 35.83 14.36 -47.82
C SER A 7 34.53 14.93 -47.33
N ILE A 8 33.68 14.14 -46.64
CA ILE A 8 32.55 14.56 -45.90
C ILE A 8 32.98 14.88 -44.47
N SER A 9 33.14 16.17 -44.14
CA SER A 9 33.30 16.67 -42.77
C SER A 9 31.95 16.64 -42.06
N ALA A 10 31.71 15.63 -41.23
CA ALA A 10 30.55 15.61 -40.34
C ALA A 10 30.85 16.51 -39.13
N CYS A 11 30.31 17.73 -39.12
CA CYS A 11 30.22 18.56 -37.92
C CYS A 11 29.24 17.91 -36.92
N LEU A 12 29.79 17.27 -35.89
CA LEU A 12 29.05 16.80 -34.73
C LEU A 12 28.69 18.02 -33.87
N MET A 13 27.52 18.63 -34.08
CA MET A 13 26.94 19.55 -33.13
C MET A 13 26.51 18.78 -31.88
N MET A 14 27.35 18.77 -30.86
CA MET A 14 26.93 18.48 -29.49
C MET A 14 26.00 19.59 -29.04
N ALA A 15 24.70 19.37 -29.13
CA ALA A 15 23.73 20.17 -28.41
C ALA A 15 23.95 19.92 -26.92
N PHE A 16 24.64 20.82 -26.26
CA PHE A 16 24.62 20.96 -24.81
C PHE A 16 23.17 21.30 -24.44
N HIS A 17 22.40 20.30 -24.08
CA HIS A 17 21.16 20.53 -23.32
C HIS A 17 21.62 21.06 -21.96
N ALA A 18 21.61 22.38 -21.79
CA ALA A 18 21.56 23.00 -20.47
C ALA A 18 20.26 22.48 -19.86
N SER A 19 20.35 21.45 -19.02
CA SER A 19 19.26 21.03 -18.15
C SER A 19 19.02 22.19 -17.20
N SER A 20 18.11 23.10 -17.58
CA SER A 20 17.51 24.02 -16.61
C SER A 20 16.91 23.15 -15.52
N ALA A 21 17.32 23.32 -14.28
CA ALA A 21 16.66 22.72 -13.13
C ALA A 21 15.20 23.15 -13.20
N GLN A 22 14.36 22.28 -13.69
CA GLN A 22 12.92 22.50 -13.81
C GLN A 22 12.33 22.16 -12.44
N ALA A 23 11.64 23.12 -11.84
CA ALA A 23 10.91 22.83 -10.61
C ALA A 23 9.92 21.73 -10.89
N ILE A 24 10.02 20.63 -10.16
CA ILE A 24 9.04 19.55 -10.22
C ILE A 24 7.80 19.98 -9.46
N ASP A 25 6.64 19.66 -9.99
CA ASP A 25 5.39 19.85 -9.26
C ASP A 25 5.00 18.57 -8.47
N LEU A 26 4.01 18.71 -7.59
CA LEU A 26 3.56 17.60 -6.74
C LEU A 26 2.97 16.46 -7.57
N MET A 27 2.35 16.77 -8.73
CA MET A 27 1.77 15.74 -9.61
C MET A 27 2.85 14.97 -10.37
N GLU A 28 3.93 15.63 -10.79
CA GLU A 28 5.09 14.97 -11.40
C GLU A 28 5.76 14.02 -10.39
N ALA A 29 5.93 14.47 -9.14
CA ALA A 29 6.46 13.63 -8.07
C ALA A 29 5.55 12.41 -7.81
N TRP A 30 4.23 12.60 -7.80
CA TRP A 30 3.25 11.53 -7.68
C TRP A 30 3.34 10.52 -8.83
N GLN A 31 3.37 10.99 -10.08
CA GLN A 31 3.46 10.12 -11.26
C GLN A 31 4.74 9.30 -11.28
N GLY A 32 5.87 9.90 -10.88
CA GLY A 32 7.12 9.16 -10.72
C GLY A 32 7.03 8.08 -9.64
N ALA A 33 6.40 8.39 -8.51
CA ALA A 33 6.29 7.47 -7.38
C ALA A 33 5.43 6.23 -7.68
N ILE A 34 4.35 6.36 -8.45
CA ILE A 34 3.53 5.21 -8.88
C ILE A 34 4.37 4.13 -9.56
N GLY A 35 5.33 4.53 -10.40
CA GLY A 35 6.17 3.59 -11.15
C GLY A 35 7.39 3.08 -10.40
N ASN A 36 7.80 3.74 -9.30
CA ASN A 36 9.08 3.48 -8.65
C ASN A 36 8.98 3.03 -7.18
N ASP A 37 7.95 3.42 -6.44
CA ASP A 37 7.85 3.10 -5.01
C ASP A 37 7.69 1.60 -4.79
N ARG A 38 8.61 1.03 -3.99
CA ARG A 38 8.69 -0.42 -3.72
C ARG A 38 7.54 -0.92 -2.85
N ALA A 39 7.07 -0.11 -1.91
CA ALA A 39 5.96 -0.49 -1.03
C ALA A 39 4.66 -0.54 -1.81
N TYR A 40 4.45 0.42 -2.71
CA TYR A 40 3.31 0.41 -3.62
C TYR A 40 3.36 -0.78 -4.59
N ALA A 41 4.51 -1.10 -5.17
CA ALA A 41 4.69 -2.26 -6.03
C ALA A 41 4.33 -3.59 -5.33
N VAL A 42 4.63 -3.72 -4.03
CA VAL A 42 4.19 -4.88 -3.21
C VAL A 42 2.68 -4.93 -3.11
N ALA A 43 2.02 -3.80 -2.87
CA ALA A 43 0.56 -3.73 -2.79
C ALA A 43 -0.12 -4.02 -4.14
N GLU A 44 0.44 -3.52 -5.23
CA GLU A 44 -0.03 -3.78 -6.59
C GLU A 44 0.10 -5.27 -6.96
N ALA A 45 1.24 -5.89 -6.64
CA ALA A 45 1.41 -7.35 -6.81
C ALA A 45 0.41 -8.13 -5.95
N GLY A 46 0.15 -7.68 -4.72
CA GLY A 46 -0.87 -8.22 -3.83
C GLY A 46 -2.29 -8.12 -4.41
N HIS A 47 -2.63 -6.99 -5.04
CA HIS A 47 -3.90 -6.80 -5.73
C HIS A 47 -4.11 -7.80 -6.88
N GLY A 48 -3.04 -8.28 -7.52
CA GLY A 48 -3.08 -9.31 -8.55
C GLY A 48 -3.78 -10.62 -8.13
N VAL A 49 -3.99 -10.88 -6.82
CA VAL A 49 -4.72 -12.06 -6.34
C VAL A 49 -6.25 -11.93 -6.42
N THR A 50 -6.79 -10.74 -6.65
CA THR A 50 -8.23 -10.46 -6.72
C THR A 50 -8.94 -11.35 -7.76
N VAL A 51 -8.49 -11.29 -9.00
CA VAL A 51 -9.08 -12.08 -10.11
C VAL A 51 -8.92 -13.60 -9.90
N PRO A 52 -7.74 -14.13 -9.50
CA PRO A 52 -7.61 -15.53 -9.09
C PRO A 52 -8.58 -15.97 -7.99
N ARG A 53 -8.80 -15.19 -6.94
CA ARG A 53 -9.76 -15.50 -5.86
C ARG A 53 -11.20 -15.55 -6.36
N GLN A 54 -11.61 -14.61 -7.22
CA GLN A 54 -12.93 -14.63 -7.87
C GLN A 54 -13.11 -15.88 -8.74
N LYS A 55 -12.08 -16.28 -9.50
CA LYS A 55 -12.08 -17.52 -10.27
C LYS A 55 -12.17 -18.78 -9.39
N GLN A 56 -11.45 -18.78 -8.25
CA GLN A 56 -11.54 -19.86 -7.25
C GLN A 56 -12.96 -19.95 -6.69
N ALA A 57 -13.57 -18.82 -6.32
CA ALA A 57 -14.95 -18.78 -5.84
C ALA A 57 -15.95 -19.37 -6.85
N ALA A 58 -15.79 -19.03 -8.13
CA ALA A 58 -16.62 -19.60 -9.21
C ALA A 58 -16.32 -21.09 -9.45
N ALA A 59 -15.08 -21.53 -9.27
CA ALA A 59 -14.65 -22.91 -9.50
C ALA A 59 -15.18 -23.88 -8.44
N LEU A 60 -15.54 -23.41 -7.24
CA LEU A 60 -16.10 -24.26 -6.19
C LEU A 60 -17.36 -25.04 -6.64
N TRP A 61 -18.13 -24.50 -7.57
CA TRP A 61 -19.35 -25.09 -8.10
C TRP A 61 -19.16 -25.80 -9.45
N ARG A 62 -17.94 -25.99 -9.93
CA ARG A 62 -17.63 -26.71 -11.16
C ARG A 62 -17.40 -28.17 -10.86
N PRO A 63 -17.61 -29.09 -11.84
CA PRO A 63 -17.28 -30.48 -11.67
C PRO A 63 -15.79 -30.69 -11.43
N ASN A 64 -15.47 -31.58 -10.49
CA ASN A 64 -14.12 -32.06 -10.26
C ASN A 64 -13.99 -33.43 -10.87
N VAL A 65 -12.99 -33.64 -11.73
CA VAL A 65 -12.68 -34.91 -12.36
C VAL A 65 -11.32 -35.38 -11.86
N MET A 66 -11.28 -36.60 -11.30
CA MET A 66 -10.09 -37.22 -10.73
C MET A 66 -9.84 -38.60 -11.35
N LEU A 67 -8.63 -38.85 -11.79
CA LEU A 67 -8.14 -40.15 -12.19
C LEU A 67 -7.26 -40.72 -11.10
N ASN A 68 -7.62 -41.85 -10.54
CA ASN A 68 -6.80 -42.63 -9.64
C ASN A 68 -6.31 -43.87 -10.37
N ALA A 69 -5.03 -44.19 -10.26
CA ALA A 69 -4.47 -45.41 -10.78
C ALA A 69 -3.53 -46.04 -9.74
N GLY A 70 -3.57 -47.33 -9.62
CA GLY A 70 -2.75 -48.07 -8.67
C GLY A 70 -2.23 -49.38 -9.26
N ALA A 71 -1.09 -49.81 -8.75
CA ALA A 71 -0.54 -51.15 -9.00
C ALA A 71 -0.04 -51.70 -7.67
N GLY A 72 -0.23 -52.96 -7.46
CA GLY A 72 0.13 -53.64 -6.21
C GLY A 72 0.30 -55.13 -6.37
N TYR A 73 0.48 -55.79 -5.24
CA TYR A 73 0.46 -57.26 -5.13
C TYR A 73 -0.60 -57.63 -4.08
N GLY A 74 -1.51 -58.54 -4.45
CA GLY A 74 -2.62 -58.82 -3.59
C GLY A 74 -3.24 -60.18 -3.88
N ARG A 75 -4.39 -60.45 -3.26
CA ARG A 75 -5.21 -61.61 -3.47
C ARG A 75 -6.66 -61.19 -3.61
N ASP A 76 -7.41 -61.93 -4.41
CA ASP A 76 -8.82 -61.72 -4.64
C ASP A 76 -9.58 -63.06 -4.61
N ASN A 77 -10.68 -63.11 -3.88
CA ASN A 77 -11.62 -64.24 -3.84
C ASN A 77 -13.00 -63.66 -4.13
N THR A 78 -13.61 -64.15 -5.19
CA THR A 78 -14.95 -63.73 -5.59
C THR A 78 -15.89 -64.94 -5.62
N ASP A 79 -16.94 -64.93 -4.78
CA ASP A 79 -18.00 -65.89 -4.77
C ASP A 79 -19.23 -65.36 -5.48
N THR A 80 -19.67 -65.99 -6.54
CA THR A 80 -20.85 -65.62 -7.30
C THR A 80 -21.95 -66.64 -7.11
N ARG A 81 -23.15 -66.18 -6.79
CA ARG A 81 -24.34 -67.03 -6.60
C ARG A 81 -25.47 -66.53 -7.49
N GLY A 82 -26.36 -67.48 -7.93
CA GLY A 82 -27.48 -67.13 -8.78
C GLY A 82 -27.08 -66.68 -10.19
N ALA A 83 -25.91 -67.12 -10.66
CA ALA A 83 -25.41 -66.72 -11.98
C ALA A 83 -26.04 -67.54 -13.09
N TYR A 84 -26.30 -66.87 -14.21
CA TYR A 84 -26.59 -67.49 -15.47
C TYR A 84 -25.29 -67.91 -16.16
N PHE A 85 -25.08 -69.16 -16.43
CA PHE A 85 -23.90 -69.66 -17.11
C PHE A 85 -24.25 -70.18 -18.48
N ALA A 86 -23.60 -69.73 -19.52
CA ALA A 86 -23.73 -70.29 -20.87
C ALA A 86 -22.31 -70.48 -21.43
N GLY A 87 -21.92 -71.68 -21.76
CA GLY A 87 -20.62 -72.03 -22.28
C GLY A 87 -20.67 -72.98 -23.47
N PRO A 88 -19.77 -72.84 -24.46
CA PRO A 88 -19.68 -73.78 -25.55
C PRO A 88 -19.47 -75.22 -25.03
N GLY A 89 -20.41 -76.15 -25.34
CA GLY A 89 -20.36 -77.57 -24.94
C GLY A 89 -20.96 -77.86 -23.58
N PHE A 90 -21.40 -76.88 -22.76
CA PHE A 90 -21.98 -77.10 -21.43
C PHE A 90 -23.48 -76.77 -21.34
N GLY A 91 -24.07 -76.23 -22.41
CA GLY A 91 -25.43 -75.74 -22.41
C GLY A 91 -25.64 -74.46 -21.60
N GLN A 92 -26.91 -74.18 -21.25
CA GLN A 92 -27.33 -73.07 -20.43
C GLN A 92 -27.77 -73.57 -19.06
N SER A 93 -27.31 -73.01 -17.98
CA SER A 93 -27.68 -73.33 -16.60
C SER A 93 -27.98 -72.07 -15.82
N GLU A 94 -29.06 -72.04 -15.07
CA GLU A 94 -29.48 -70.93 -14.20
C GLU A 94 -29.17 -71.28 -12.73
N ASP A 95 -29.07 -70.28 -11.87
CA ASP A 95 -28.85 -70.39 -10.42
C ASP A 95 -27.55 -71.15 -10.04
N ILE A 96 -26.47 -70.90 -10.79
CA ILE A 96 -25.17 -71.51 -10.50
C ILE A 96 -24.42 -70.68 -9.46
N ALA A 97 -23.76 -71.37 -8.51
CA ALA A 97 -22.76 -70.78 -7.60
C ALA A 97 -21.36 -71.25 -8.04
N PHE A 98 -20.44 -70.30 -8.22
CA PHE A 98 -19.02 -70.58 -8.46
C PHE A 98 -18.12 -69.59 -7.74
N SER A 99 -16.94 -70.08 -7.39
CA SER A 99 -15.91 -69.27 -6.76
C SER A 99 -14.72 -69.14 -7.70
N THR A 100 -14.19 -67.93 -7.81
CA THR A 100 -12.93 -67.72 -8.49
C THR A 100 -11.91 -67.14 -7.49
N SER A 101 -10.70 -67.69 -7.46
CA SER A 101 -9.64 -67.25 -6.55
C SER A 101 -8.38 -66.90 -7.31
N VAL A 102 -7.78 -65.75 -6.93
CA VAL A 102 -6.37 -65.41 -7.22
C VAL A 102 -5.67 -65.25 -5.86
N ASN A 103 -5.01 -66.34 -5.42
CA ASN A 103 -4.38 -66.39 -4.08
C ASN A 103 -3.17 -65.47 -3.93
N SER A 104 -2.47 -65.17 -5.04
CA SER A 104 -1.37 -64.23 -5.10
C SER A 104 -1.17 -63.72 -6.52
N GLY A 105 -1.13 -62.43 -6.71
CA GLY A 105 -1.01 -61.86 -8.05
C GLY A 105 -0.74 -60.37 -8.06
N THR A 106 -0.33 -59.86 -9.22
CA THR A 106 -0.21 -58.43 -9.46
C THR A 106 -1.58 -57.82 -9.73
N THR A 107 -1.86 -56.71 -9.08
CA THR A 107 -3.09 -55.93 -9.25
C THR A 107 -2.80 -54.64 -10.00
N HIS A 108 -3.69 -54.25 -10.89
CA HIS A 108 -3.71 -52.97 -11.56
C HIS A 108 -5.12 -52.43 -11.53
N ASN A 109 -5.29 -51.18 -11.07
CA ASN A 109 -6.59 -50.55 -11.06
C ASN A 109 -6.52 -49.11 -11.59
N TRP A 110 -7.59 -48.65 -12.16
CA TRP A 110 -7.82 -47.27 -12.45
C TRP A 110 -9.29 -46.92 -12.22
N ALA A 111 -9.54 -45.70 -11.74
CA ALA A 111 -10.88 -45.17 -11.53
C ALA A 111 -10.91 -43.68 -11.93
N LEU A 112 -11.79 -43.34 -12.85
CA LEU A 112 -12.12 -41.97 -13.20
C LEU A 112 -13.40 -41.59 -12.46
N THR A 113 -13.32 -40.57 -11.61
CA THR A 113 -14.45 -40.07 -10.81
C THR A 113 -14.71 -38.63 -11.15
N ALA A 114 -15.92 -38.29 -11.54
CA ALA A 114 -16.41 -36.93 -11.72
C ALA A 114 -17.42 -36.59 -10.63
N THR A 115 -17.21 -35.53 -9.88
CA THR A 115 -18.11 -35.08 -8.80
C THR A 115 -18.56 -33.65 -9.10
N GLN A 116 -19.87 -33.43 -9.20
CA GLN A 116 -20.50 -32.13 -9.38
C GLN A 116 -21.29 -31.78 -8.12
N PRO A 117 -20.87 -30.74 -7.36
CA PRO A 117 -21.66 -30.24 -6.23
C PRO A 117 -23.00 -29.67 -6.72
N LEU A 118 -24.10 -30.10 -6.12
CA LEU A 118 -25.45 -29.61 -6.39
C LEU A 118 -25.97 -28.74 -5.24
N TYR A 119 -25.68 -29.15 -4.00
CA TYR A 119 -26.06 -28.43 -2.79
C TYR A 119 -25.02 -28.65 -1.69
N ASP A 120 -24.38 -27.59 -1.23
CA ASP A 120 -23.42 -27.59 -0.13
C ASP A 120 -23.40 -26.18 0.52
N PRO A 121 -24.08 -26.00 1.66
CA PRO A 121 -24.13 -24.72 2.37
C PRO A 121 -22.75 -24.24 2.86
N LYS A 122 -21.85 -25.15 3.28
CA LYS A 122 -20.48 -24.84 3.67
C LYS A 122 -19.71 -24.26 2.49
N ARG A 123 -19.82 -24.86 1.33
CA ARG A 123 -19.17 -24.41 0.08
C ARG A 123 -19.67 -23.03 -0.37
N ARG A 124 -20.95 -22.73 -0.14
CA ARG A 124 -21.50 -21.39 -0.39
C ARG A 124 -20.89 -20.35 0.54
N ALA A 125 -20.69 -20.66 1.82
CA ALA A 125 -20.01 -19.78 2.77
C ALA A 125 -18.54 -19.57 2.37
N GLU A 126 -17.85 -20.62 1.92
CA GLU A 126 -16.48 -20.57 1.42
C GLU A 126 -16.36 -19.70 0.14
N GLN A 127 -17.33 -19.81 -0.77
CA GLN A 127 -17.42 -18.93 -1.95
C GLN A 127 -17.53 -17.45 -1.54
N GLN A 128 -18.39 -17.14 -0.58
CA GLN A 128 -18.53 -15.77 -0.07
C GLN A 128 -17.24 -15.27 0.59
N GLN A 129 -16.53 -16.12 1.34
CA GLN A 129 -15.23 -15.74 1.92
C GLN A 129 -14.18 -15.42 0.84
N LEU A 130 -14.11 -16.21 -0.23
CA LEU A 130 -13.19 -15.94 -1.34
C LEU A 130 -13.51 -14.62 -2.04
N LEU A 131 -14.79 -14.30 -2.25
CA LEU A 131 -15.22 -13.02 -2.82
C LEU A 131 -14.87 -11.84 -1.88
N MET A 132 -15.17 -11.95 -0.58
CA MET A 132 -14.78 -10.93 0.39
C MET A 132 -13.27 -10.77 0.51
N SER A 133 -12.49 -11.85 0.37
CA SER A 133 -11.03 -11.78 0.34
C SER A 133 -10.50 -11.10 -0.94
N ALA A 134 -11.23 -11.19 -2.05
CA ALA A 134 -10.93 -10.42 -3.26
C ALA A 134 -11.19 -8.93 -3.01
N ASP A 135 -12.35 -8.57 -2.45
CA ASP A 135 -12.71 -7.20 -2.10
C ASP A 135 -11.71 -6.59 -1.08
N GLN A 136 -11.21 -7.41 -0.15
CA GLN A 136 -10.16 -6.98 0.80
C GLN A 136 -8.88 -6.59 0.07
N SER A 137 -8.46 -7.36 -0.94
CA SER A 137 -7.26 -7.04 -1.72
C SER A 137 -7.40 -5.74 -2.52
N ASP A 138 -8.60 -5.45 -3.01
CA ASP A 138 -8.90 -4.17 -3.68
C ASP A 138 -8.81 -2.99 -2.70
N LEU A 139 -9.29 -3.17 -1.47
CA LEU A 139 -9.18 -2.14 -0.42
C LEU A 139 -7.75 -1.93 0.04
N GLU A 140 -6.96 -2.99 0.20
CA GLU A 140 -5.54 -2.93 0.57
C GLU A 140 -4.74 -2.16 -0.49
N TRP A 141 -5.01 -2.40 -1.77
CA TRP A 141 -4.41 -1.64 -2.85
C TRP A 141 -4.82 -0.16 -2.84
N GLY A 142 -6.13 0.13 -2.65
CA GLY A 142 -6.61 1.51 -2.53
C GLY A 142 -5.99 2.26 -1.34
N ALA A 143 -5.86 1.60 -0.19
CA ALA A 143 -5.19 2.15 0.99
C ALA A 143 -3.70 2.42 0.73
N ALA A 144 -3.00 1.50 0.07
CA ALA A 144 -1.59 1.69 -0.29
C ALA A 144 -1.39 2.86 -1.25
N ARG A 145 -2.28 3.01 -2.25
CA ARG A 145 -2.26 4.14 -3.18
C ARG A 145 -2.45 5.48 -2.46
N GLN A 146 -3.41 5.55 -1.52
CA GLN A 146 -3.63 6.74 -0.72
C GLN A 146 -2.46 7.05 0.22
N SER A 147 -1.87 6.02 0.84
CA SER A 147 -0.68 6.15 1.68
C SER A 147 0.53 6.65 0.89
N LEU A 148 0.71 6.18 -0.35
CA LEU A 148 1.75 6.68 -1.25
C LEU A 148 1.53 8.16 -1.59
N MET A 149 0.28 8.58 -1.91
CA MET A 149 -0.04 10.00 -2.17
C MET A 149 0.36 10.90 -1.00
N LEU A 150 -0.03 10.50 0.22
CA LEU A 150 0.30 11.24 1.42
C LEU A 150 1.82 11.28 1.65
N GLY A 151 2.49 10.12 1.53
CA GLY A 151 3.94 10.00 1.71
C GLY A 151 4.74 10.79 0.70
N VAL A 152 4.29 10.87 -0.57
CA VAL A 152 4.91 11.71 -1.60
C VAL A 152 4.75 13.19 -1.25
N ALA A 153 3.54 13.62 -0.84
CA ALA A 153 3.30 15.00 -0.45
C ALA A 153 4.18 15.40 0.76
N GLU A 154 4.31 14.54 1.76
CA GLU A 154 5.17 14.79 2.92
C GLU A 154 6.65 14.95 2.51
N ARG A 155 7.19 14.02 1.71
CA ARG A 155 8.59 14.10 1.25
C ARG A 155 8.85 15.29 0.33
N TYR A 156 7.88 15.63 -0.51
CA TYR A 156 7.95 16.80 -1.38
C TYR A 156 8.05 18.09 -0.59
N PHE A 157 7.17 18.27 0.40
CA PHE A 157 7.19 19.46 1.24
C PHE A 157 8.37 19.50 2.22
N ASP A 158 8.86 18.34 2.68
CA ASP A 158 10.09 18.26 3.46
C ASP A 158 11.28 18.79 2.66
N LEU A 159 11.37 18.43 1.37
CA LEU A 159 12.39 19.00 0.47
C LEU A 159 12.21 20.50 0.29
N ALA A 160 10.99 20.97 0.02
CA ALA A 160 10.70 22.39 -0.16
C ALA A 160 11.08 23.22 1.08
N LEU A 161 10.81 22.71 2.28
CA LEU A 161 11.19 23.34 3.54
C LEU A 161 12.71 23.36 3.76
N ALA A 162 13.40 22.28 3.43
CA ALA A 162 14.86 22.22 3.54
C ALA A 162 15.52 23.22 2.59
N GLN A 163 15.03 23.33 1.35
CA GLN A 163 15.51 24.31 0.37
C GLN A 163 15.27 25.75 0.82
N GLU A 164 14.10 26.02 1.40
CA GLU A 164 13.79 27.35 1.93
C GLU A 164 14.66 27.71 3.15
N SER A 165 14.88 26.74 4.04
CA SER A 165 15.80 26.92 5.17
C SER A 165 17.22 27.28 4.71
N LEU A 166 17.72 26.56 3.71
CA LEU A 166 19.02 26.85 3.10
C LEU A 166 19.06 28.26 2.47
N ARG A 167 18.01 28.62 1.72
CA ARG A 167 17.91 29.96 1.09
C ARG A 167 17.96 31.09 2.13
N VAL A 168 17.19 30.96 3.20
CA VAL A 168 17.15 31.95 4.29
C VAL A 168 18.49 32.03 5.00
N LEU A 169 19.12 30.90 5.32
CA LEU A 169 20.44 30.88 5.95
C LEU A 169 21.54 31.46 5.06
N GLN A 170 21.48 31.21 3.74
CA GLN A 170 22.43 31.83 2.79
C GLN A 170 22.26 33.36 2.69
N GLN A 171 21.02 33.86 2.69
CA GLN A 171 20.75 35.28 2.75
C GLN A 171 21.28 35.89 4.05
N GLN A 172 21.02 35.27 5.19
CA GLN A 172 21.52 35.71 6.49
C GLN A 172 23.06 35.70 6.54
N LYS A 173 23.70 34.62 5.96
CA LYS A 173 25.16 34.58 5.85
C LYS A 173 25.71 35.78 5.09
N GLN A 174 25.10 36.12 3.94
CA GLN A 174 25.52 37.28 3.13
C GLN A 174 25.39 38.61 3.89
N ALA A 175 24.30 38.78 4.67
CA ALA A 175 24.11 39.99 5.48
C ALA A 175 25.18 40.13 6.58
N VAL A 176 25.41 39.02 7.33
CA VAL A 176 26.41 39.02 8.43
C VAL A 176 27.83 39.09 7.88
N GLU A 177 28.14 38.54 6.71
CA GLU A 177 29.45 38.66 6.06
C GLU A 177 29.77 40.12 5.69
N LYS A 178 28.81 40.83 5.12
CA LYS A 178 28.96 42.29 4.85
C LYS A 178 29.21 43.07 6.13
N LEU A 179 28.46 42.77 7.19
CA LEU A 179 28.61 43.41 8.48
C LEU A 179 29.98 43.13 9.12
N ALA A 180 30.47 41.88 9.05
CA ALA A 180 31.78 41.50 9.56
C ALA A 180 32.93 42.21 8.82
N VAL A 181 32.81 42.42 7.50
CA VAL A 181 33.76 43.20 6.72
C VAL A 181 33.71 44.67 7.16
N GLU A 182 32.53 45.28 7.29
CA GLU A 182 32.35 46.63 7.75
C GLU A 182 32.94 46.87 9.14
N MET A 183 32.71 45.96 10.09
CA MET A 183 33.27 46.07 11.45
C MET A 183 34.79 45.97 11.44
N ARG A 184 35.39 45.15 10.61
CA ARG A 184 36.83 45.05 10.46
C ARG A 184 37.43 46.33 9.91
N ASP A 185 36.82 46.94 8.88
CA ASP A 185 37.27 48.18 8.27
C ASP A 185 37.14 49.35 9.26
N ARG A 186 36.04 49.47 9.97
CA ARG A 186 35.82 50.48 11.03
C ARG A 186 36.83 50.36 12.18
N PHE A 187 37.16 49.12 12.59
CA PHE A 187 38.18 48.88 13.60
C PHE A 187 39.57 49.34 13.13
N GLN A 188 39.94 49.06 11.87
CA GLN A 188 41.21 49.55 11.30
C GLN A 188 41.31 51.09 11.29
N LEU A 189 40.17 51.75 11.14
CA LEU A 189 40.06 53.21 11.19
C LEU A 189 39.93 53.77 12.63
N GLY A 190 39.92 52.90 13.65
CA GLY A 190 39.75 53.30 15.06
C GLY A 190 38.33 53.73 15.42
N ALA A 191 37.33 53.40 14.59
CA ALA A 191 35.96 53.88 14.75
C ALA A 191 35.05 52.91 15.53
N THR A 192 35.51 51.65 15.82
CA THR A 192 34.77 50.68 16.60
C THR A 192 35.70 49.82 17.46
N PRO A 193 35.24 49.25 18.60
CA PRO A 193 36.02 48.36 19.45
C PRO A 193 36.35 47.05 18.76
N ILE A 194 37.45 46.39 19.14
CA ILE A 194 37.83 45.04 18.65
C ILE A 194 36.78 43.98 19.00
N THR A 195 36.01 44.18 20.05
CA THR A 195 34.91 43.28 20.48
C THR A 195 33.86 43.12 19.40
N ASP A 196 33.46 44.17 18.72
CA ASP A 196 32.44 44.18 17.67
C ASP A 196 32.91 43.38 16.44
N THR A 197 34.22 43.46 16.13
CA THR A 197 34.83 42.65 15.07
C THR A 197 34.79 41.17 15.43
N HIS A 198 35.20 40.78 16.65
CA HIS A 198 35.18 39.38 17.07
C HIS A 198 33.78 38.82 17.19
N GLU A 199 32.79 39.63 17.61
CA GLU A 199 31.40 39.22 17.70
C GLU A 199 30.80 38.95 16.30
N SER A 200 31.03 39.83 15.34
CA SER A 200 30.57 39.63 13.96
C SER A 200 31.26 38.43 13.28
N GLU A 201 32.55 38.21 13.50
CA GLU A 201 33.31 37.06 13.01
C GLU A 201 32.81 35.75 13.62
N ALA A 202 32.57 35.71 14.94
CA ALA A 202 32.02 34.54 15.63
C ALA A 202 30.61 34.19 15.11
N ARG A 203 29.77 35.20 14.86
CA ARG A 203 28.45 35.04 14.28
C ARG A 203 28.53 34.51 12.85
N LEU A 204 29.41 35.04 12.00
CA LEU A 204 29.63 34.54 10.65
C LEU A 204 30.04 33.09 10.64
N ALA A 205 30.99 32.67 11.50
CA ALA A 205 31.40 31.27 11.63
C ALA A 205 30.24 30.36 12.05
N SER A 206 29.39 30.81 12.98
CA SER A 206 28.20 30.08 13.40
C SER A 206 27.20 29.88 12.26
N ILE A 207 26.93 30.91 11.47
CA ILE A 207 26.01 30.81 10.32
C ILE A 207 26.60 29.95 9.21
N GLN A 208 27.90 30.03 8.94
CA GLN A 208 28.58 29.15 7.99
C GLN A 208 28.39 27.67 8.34
N ALA A 209 28.53 27.33 9.63
CA ALA A 209 28.26 25.95 10.08
C ALA A 209 26.79 25.53 9.88
N GLN A 210 25.84 26.47 10.11
CA GLN A 210 24.41 26.20 9.87
C GLN A 210 24.10 26.01 8.38
N VAL A 211 24.71 26.77 7.50
CA VAL A 211 24.57 26.62 6.03
C VAL A 211 25.06 25.25 5.58
N LEU A 212 26.24 24.79 6.03
CA LEU A 212 26.76 23.47 5.71
C LEU A 212 25.82 22.37 6.15
N TYR A 213 25.22 22.48 7.33
CA TYR A 213 24.22 21.53 7.81
C TYR A 213 22.95 21.56 6.95
N ALA A 214 22.46 22.74 6.58
CA ALA A 214 21.28 22.87 5.74
C ALA A 214 21.52 22.35 4.31
N GLU A 215 22.72 22.52 3.75
CA GLU A 215 23.12 21.91 2.47
C GLU A 215 23.05 20.37 2.53
N MET A 216 23.59 19.77 3.58
CA MET A 216 23.51 18.32 3.79
C MET A 216 22.06 17.85 3.94
N GLU A 217 21.20 18.62 4.65
CA GLU A 217 19.78 18.29 4.83
C GLU A 217 19.03 18.33 3.49
N VAL A 218 19.28 19.33 2.63
CA VAL A 218 18.71 19.40 1.28
C VAL A 218 19.09 18.17 0.47
N GLU A 219 20.37 17.79 0.44
CA GLU A 219 20.81 16.60 -0.30
C GLU A 219 20.18 15.31 0.25
N THR A 220 20.02 15.21 1.57
CA THR A 220 19.33 14.09 2.21
C THR A 220 17.86 14.01 1.76
N ARG A 221 17.12 15.14 1.78
CA ARG A 221 15.72 15.18 1.37
C ARG A 221 15.54 14.93 -0.13
N LYS A 222 16.46 15.42 -0.96
CA LYS A 222 16.51 15.10 -2.39
C LYS A 222 16.67 13.60 -2.61
N SER A 223 17.62 12.95 -1.93
CA SER A 223 17.83 11.52 -2.05
C SER A 223 16.58 10.72 -1.68
N VAL A 224 15.93 11.06 -0.56
CA VAL A 224 14.70 10.39 -0.11
C VAL A 224 13.56 10.54 -1.13
N LEU A 225 13.40 11.74 -1.71
CA LEU A 225 12.37 11.96 -2.74
C LEU A 225 12.74 11.25 -4.05
N ALA A 226 14.00 11.28 -4.46
CA ALA A 226 14.51 10.56 -5.63
C ALA A 226 14.29 9.04 -5.51
N ASP A 227 14.59 8.44 -4.36
CA ASP A 227 14.36 7.02 -4.09
C ASP A 227 12.88 6.65 -4.21
N THR A 228 11.97 7.56 -3.81
CA THR A 228 10.53 7.33 -3.91
C THR A 228 10.01 7.49 -5.33
N THR A 229 10.47 8.54 -6.04
CA THR A 229 9.91 8.94 -7.34
C THR A 229 10.64 8.36 -8.54
N GLY A 230 11.89 7.90 -8.36
CA GLY A 230 12.78 7.49 -9.46
C GLY A 230 13.33 8.67 -10.29
N LEU A 231 13.05 9.91 -9.89
CA LEU A 231 13.56 11.10 -10.56
C LEU A 231 15.01 11.37 -10.17
N SER A 232 15.78 12.01 -11.07
CA SER A 232 17.17 12.37 -10.79
C SER A 232 17.24 13.41 -9.67
N SER A 233 18.06 13.15 -8.64
CA SER A 233 18.25 14.05 -7.50
C SER A 233 18.75 15.44 -7.90
N GLU A 234 19.54 15.53 -8.97
CA GLU A 234 20.10 16.80 -9.46
C GLU A 234 19.03 17.77 -9.98
N GLN A 235 17.89 17.23 -10.45
CA GLN A 235 16.80 18.00 -11.03
C GLN A 235 15.69 18.33 -10.02
N LEU A 236 15.77 17.77 -8.79
CA LEU A 236 14.72 17.94 -7.79
C LEU A 236 14.78 19.34 -7.17
N PHE A 237 13.79 20.15 -7.51
CA PHE A 237 13.48 21.42 -6.86
C PHE A 237 11.99 21.47 -6.57
N ALA A 238 11.60 21.47 -5.30
CA ALA A 238 10.22 21.46 -4.86
C ALA A 238 9.69 22.89 -4.62
N LEU A 239 8.45 23.14 -4.99
CA LEU A 239 7.78 24.42 -4.82
C LEU A 239 7.07 24.51 -3.47
N LEU A 240 7.07 25.70 -2.88
CA LEU A 240 6.32 26.01 -1.67
C LEU A 240 4.88 26.46 -1.99
N PRO A 241 3.91 26.21 -1.09
CA PRO A 241 2.54 26.67 -1.30
C PRO A 241 2.48 28.21 -1.23
N TYR A 242 2.06 28.81 -2.34
CA TYR A 242 1.87 30.28 -2.40
C TYR A 242 0.66 30.71 -1.57
N ARG A 243 -0.47 30.02 -1.75
CA ARG A 243 -1.69 30.24 -1.00
C ARG A 243 -2.10 28.97 -0.26
N VAL A 244 -2.77 29.17 0.85
CA VAL A 244 -3.41 28.08 1.61
C VAL A 244 -4.89 28.41 1.66
N SER A 245 -5.71 27.54 1.05
CA SER A 245 -7.16 27.65 1.06
C SER A 245 -7.73 27.20 2.40
N ASP A 246 -8.76 27.88 2.91
CA ASP A 246 -9.52 27.45 4.08
C ASP A 246 -10.84 26.77 3.71
N GLU A 247 -11.00 26.35 2.45
CA GLU A 247 -12.23 25.76 1.93
C GLU A 247 -12.69 24.51 2.70
N LEU A 248 -11.74 23.63 3.06
CA LEU A 248 -12.05 22.42 3.83
C LEU A 248 -12.56 22.72 5.24
N LEU A 249 -12.28 23.89 5.81
CA LEU A 249 -12.82 24.34 7.11
C LEU A 249 -14.28 24.76 7.04
N GLN A 250 -14.84 24.99 5.85
CA GLN A 250 -16.27 25.27 5.67
C GLN A 250 -17.13 24.02 5.97
N THR A 251 -16.56 22.82 5.82
CA THR A 251 -17.24 21.56 6.18
C THR A 251 -17.12 21.33 7.69
N PRO A 252 -18.24 21.13 8.39
CA PRO A 252 -18.25 20.83 9.82
C PRO A 252 -17.47 19.55 10.16
N MET A 253 -16.82 19.51 11.31
CA MET A 253 -16.04 18.37 11.80
C MET A 253 -16.88 17.07 11.83
N GLU A 254 -18.12 17.17 12.27
CA GLU A 254 -19.06 16.04 12.37
C GLU A 254 -19.36 15.42 11.01
N GLN A 255 -19.39 16.23 9.96
CA GLN A 255 -19.60 15.75 8.60
C GLN A 255 -18.39 14.95 8.13
N TRP A 256 -17.15 15.39 8.39
CA TRP A 256 -15.93 14.64 8.10
C TRP A 256 -15.89 13.29 8.81
N ILE A 257 -16.33 13.23 10.08
CA ILE A 257 -16.44 11.97 10.84
C ILE A 257 -17.46 11.03 10.19
N SER A 258 -18.63 11.55 9.81
CA SER A 258 -19.68 10.76 9.17
C SER A 258 -19.25 10.22 7.79
N GLU A 259 -18.56 11.03 7.00
CA GLU A 259 -18.04 10.63 5.70
C GLU A 259 -16.95 9.56 5.83
N ALA A 260 -16.11 9.66 6.86
CA ALA A 260 -15.05 8.66 7.12
C ALA A 260 -15.62 7.29 7.53
N GLU A 261 -16.83 7.22 8.12
CA GLU A 261 -17.43 5.92 8.47
C GLU A 261 -17.61 4.99 7.26
N SER A 262 -17.87 5.57 6.10
CA SER A 262 -18.00 4.80 4.84
C SER A 262 -16.80 4.89 3.92
N GLY A 263 -16.02 5.98 4.00
CA GLY A 263 -14.91 6.27 3.10
C GLY A 263 -13.57 5.75 3.58
N SER A 264 -13.29 5.79 4.89
CA SER A 264 -11.98 5.42 5.44
C SER A 264 -11.58 3.99 5.11
N PHE A 265 -10.42 3.82 4.51
CA PHE A 265 -9.87 2.50 4.21
C PHE A 265 -9.65 1.66 5.47
N ASP A 266 -9.20 2.27 6.58
CA ASP A 266 -8.98 1.56 7.85
C ASP A 266 -10.28 0.95 8.39
N ILE A 267 -11.37 1.72 8.41
CA ILE A 267 -12.68 1.23 8.87
C ILE A 267 -13.20 0.14 7.92
N ARG A 268 -13.08 0.35 6.61
CA ARG A 268 -13.52 -0.62 5.60
C ARG A 268 -12.75 -1.93 5.66
N MET A 269 -11.43 -1.90 5.81
CA MET A 269 -10.61 -3.11 5.97
C MET A 269 -10.97 -3.88 7.22
N LYS A 270 -11.15 -3.20 8.38
CA LYS A 270 -11.60 -3.86 9.61
C LYS A 270 -13.01 -4.41 9.48
N THR A 271 -13.90 -3.72 8.77
CA THR A 271 -15.28 -4.18 8.52
C THR A 271 -15.29 -5.46 7.66
N ILE A 272 -14.47 -5.53 6.60
CA ILE A 272 -14.34 -6.76 5.80
C ILE A 272 -13.73 -7.88 6.63
N ALA A 273 -12.71 -7.64 7.42
CA ALA A 273 -12.12 -8.64 8.31
C ALA A 273 -13.17 -9.18 9.31
N GLY A 274 -14.02 -8.33 9.88
CA GLY A 274 -15.14 -8.74 10.73
C GLY A 274 -16.17 -9.58 9.98
N ASN A 275 -16.50 -9.23 8.74
CA ASN A 275 -17.39 -10.01 7.90
C ASN A 275 -16.80 -11.39 7.57
N LEU A 276 -15.51 -11.47 7.27
CA LEU A 276 -14.79 -12.73 7.03
C LEU A 276 -14.81 -13.63 8.27
N ALA A 277 -14.55 -13.06 9.46
CA ALA A 277 -14.61 -13.81 10.72
C ALA A 277 -16.02 -14.36 11.00
N ARG A 278 -17.06 -13.56 10.76
CA ARG A 278 -18.46 -14.02 10.87
C ARG A 278 -18.81 -15.13 9.87
N GLN A 279 -18.31 -15.04 8.63
CA GLN A 279 -18.51 -16.11 7.65
C GLN A 279 -17.74 -17.38 8.02
N GLU A 280 -16.58 -17.27 8.65
CA GLU A 280 -15.85 -18.43 9.17
C GLU A 280 -16.64 -19.13 10.27
N ALA A 281 -17.19 -18.41 11.24
CA ALA A 281 -18.07 -18.96 12.26
C ALA A 281 -19.28 -19.66 11.64
N LYS A 282 -19.95 -19.00 10.69
CA LYS A 282 -21.09 -19.56 9.96
C LYS A 282 -20.72 -20.84 9.18
N LYS A 283 -19.53 -20.90 8.60
CA LYS A 283 -19.06 -22.09 7.87
C LYS A 283 -18.99 -23.33 8.77
N PHE A 284 -18.49 -23.17 10.01
CA PHE A 284 -18.43 -24.29 10.97
C PHE A 284 -19.83 -24.71 11.46
N GLY A 285 -20.73 -23.76 11.68
CA GLY A 285 -22.14 -24.06 11.96
C GLY A 285 -22.83 -24.85 10.86
N LEU A 286 -22.46 -24.57 9.59
CA LEU A 286 -23.01 -25.29 8.42
C LEU A 286 -22.32 -26.61 8.11
N GLU A 287 -21.27 -27.00 8.81
CA GLU A 287 -20.50 -28.22 8.53
C GLU A 287 -21.33 -29.51 8.73
N SER A 288 -22.38 -29.49 9.57
CA SER A 288 -23.34 -30.60 9.72
C SER A 288 -24.47 -30.58 8.72
N SER A 289 -24.51 -29.63 7.80
CA SER A 289 -25.57 -29.57 6.80
C SER A 289 -25.46 -30.69 5.80
N VAL A 290 -26.62 -31.06 5.24
CA VAL A 290 -26.73 -32.02 4.14
C VAL A 290 -25.92 -31.53 2.94
N LYS A 291 -25.13 -32.40 2.34
CA LYS A 291 -24.46 -32.20 1.07
C LYS A 291 -25.06 -33.13 0.02
N LEU A 292 -25.26 -32.60 -1.18
CA LEU A 292 -25.76 -33.34 -2.33
C LEU A 292 -24.79 -33.16 -3.50
N ASP A 293 -24.23 -34.25 -3.96
CA ASP A 293 -23.33 -34.29 -5.11
C ASP A 293 -23.89 -35.24 -6.18
N ALA A 294 -23.76 -34.89 -7.46
CA ALA A 294 -23.89 -35.83 -8.56
C ALA A 294 -22.51 -36.45 -8.80
N ILE A 295 -22.48 -37.80 -8.86
CA ILE A 295 -21.25 -38.55 -9.04
C ILE A 295 -21.38 -39.42 -10.30
N ALA A 296 -20.34 -39.40 -11.13
CA ALA A 296 -20.14 -40.36 -12.21
C ALA A 296 -18.76 -41.00 -12.00
N GLN A 297 -18.75 -42.34 -12.03
CA GLN A 297 -17.53 -43.12 -11.85
C GLN A 297 -17.44 -44.20 -12.93
N ALA A 298 -16.26 -44.40 -13.48
CA ALA A 298 -15.90 -45.50 -14.34
C ALA A 298 -14.52 -46.02 -13.94
N GLY A 299 -14.38 -47.35 -13.87
CA GLY A 299 -13.13 -47.92 -13.43
C GLY A 299 -12.94 -49.35 -13.91
N ARG A 300 -11.72 -49.82 -13.75
CA ARG A 300 -11.35 -51.20 -13.99
C ARG A 300 -10.34 -51.66 -12.97
N ASP A 301 -10.68 -52.81 -12.37
CA ASP A 301 -9.78 -53.55 -11.50
C ASP A 301 -9.33 -54.81 -12.24
N TYR A 302 -8.06 -55.15 -12.19
CA TYR A 302 -7.46 -56.31 -12.82
C TYR A 302 -6.45 -56.92 -11.86
N ILE A 303 -6.58 -58.22 -11.64
CA ILE A 303 -5.62 -59.05 -10.89
C ILE A 303 -5.23 -60.24 -11.72
N SER A 304 -3.95 -60.59 -11.73
CA SER A 304 -3.43 -61.78 -12.40
C SER A 304 -2.33 -62.43 -11.58
N GLY A 305 -2.40 -63.74 -11.42
CA GLY A 305 -1.48 -64.53 -10.60
C GLY A 305 -1.79 -66.01 -10.49
N SER A 306 -1.54 -66.60 -9.31
CA SER A 306 -1.83 -67.99 -9.01
C SER A 306 -3.14 -68.13 -8.27
N GLY A 307 -4.06 -68.99 -8.76
CA GLY A 307 -5.28 -69.43 -8.09
C GLY A 307 -5.17 -70.88 -7.61
N ASP A 308 -6.28 -71.44 -7.08
CA ASP A 308 -6.31 -72.77 -6.52
C ASP A 308 -6.10 -73.90 -7.59
N PHE A 309 -6.36 -73.57 -8.85
CA PHE A 309 -6.24 -74.53 -9.98
C PHE A 309 -5.22 -74.11 -11.04
N GLY A 310 -4.23 -73.28 -10.67
CA GLY A 310 -3.19 -72.81 -11.57
C GLY A 310 -3.21 -71.26 -11.79
N SER A 311 -2.76 -70.79 -12.94
CA SER A 311 -2.81 -69.37 -13.24
C SER A 311 -4.23 -68.85 -13.39
N ALA A 312 -4.57 -67.78 -12.70
CA ALA A 312 -5.88 -67.18 -12.70
C ALA A 312 -5.78 -65.63 -12.89
N SER A 313 -6.80 -65.07 -13.51
CA SER A 313 -6.95 -63.62 -13.61
C SER A 313 -8.42 -63.23 -13.44
N ASN A 314 -8.63 -62.07 -12.80
CA ASN A 314 -9.95 -61.48 -12.68
C ASN A 314 -9.91 -60.06 -13.21
N ALA A 315 -10.90 -59.66 -13.99
CA ALA A 315 -11.05 -58.33 -14.54
C ALA A 315 -12.47 -57.83 -14.30
N GLN A 316 -12.60 -56.78 -13.53
CA GLN A 316 -13.88 -56.15 -13.25
C GLN A 316 -13.91 -54.76 -13.85
N THR A 317 -14.89 -54.44 -14.67
CA THR A 317 -15.16 -53.09 -15.18
C THR A 317 -16.45 -52.61 -14.53
N SER A 318 -16.42 -51.45 -13.92
CA SER A 318 -17.55 -50.83 -13.24
C SER A 318 -17.84 -49.43 -13.79
N GLY A 319 -19.10 -49.06 -13.81
CA GLY A 319 -19.56 -47.73 -14.15
C GLY A 319 -20.81 -47.38 -13.34
N MET A 320 -20.83 -46.16 -12.80
CA MET A 320 -21.94 -45.67 -12.00
C MET A 320 -22.18 -44.20 -12.30
N ILE A 321 -23.45 -43.79 -12.39
CA ILE A 321 -23.91 -42.42 -12.32
C ILE A 321 -25.00 -42.36 -11.26
N GLY A 322 -24.89 -41.39 -10.33
CA GLY A 322 -25.84 -41.33 -9.23
C GLY A 322 -25.77 -40.00 -8.46
N LEU A 323 -26.60 -39.92 -7.45
CA LEU A 323 -26.61 -38.84 -6.48
C LEU A 323 -26.10 -39.39 -5.14
N GLN A 324 -25.20 -38.63 -4.53
CA GLN A 324 -24.69 -38.93 -3.20
C GLN A 324 -25.14 -37.85 -2.22
N VAL A 325 -25.81 -38.30 -1.15
CA VAL A 325 -26.15 -37.45 0.01
C VAL A 325 -25.19 -37.78 1.14
N SER A 326 -24.56 -36.75 1.71
CA SER A 326 -23.65 -36.89 2.85
C SER A 326 -24.09 -35.99 3.98
N VAL A 327 -24.22 -36.55 5.19
CA VAL A 327 -24.58 -35.84 6.42
C VAL A 327 -23.63 -36.30 7.53
N PRO A 328 -22.72 -35.47 8.05
CA PRO A 328 -21.90 -35.84 9.19
C PRO A 328 -22.74 -35.81 10.48
N LEU A 329 -22.97 -36.98 11.07
CA LEU A 329 -23.81 -37.10 12.28
C LEU A 329 -23.05 -36.81 13.58
N PHE A 330 -21.78 -37.15 13.64
CA PHE A 330 -20.96 -36.96 14.84
C PHE A 330 -19.48 -36.72 14.47
N THR A 331 -18.86 -35.70 15.07
CA THR A 331 -17.49 -35.28 14.80
C THR A 331 -16.62 -35.20 16.07
N GLY A 332 -17.00 -35.94 17.13
CA GLY A 332 -16.23 -35.98 18.38
C GLY A 332 -16.11 -34.67 19.16
N GLY A 333 -17.00 -33.70 18.91
CA GLY A 333 -16.96 -32.38 19.54
C GLY A 333 -16.03 -31.36 18.86
N TYR A 334 -15.17 -31.76 17.92
CA TYR A 334 -14.24 -30.88 17.24
C TYR A 334 -14.94 -29.70 16.54
N ARG A 335 -16.03 -29.99 15.85
CA ARG A 335 -16.79 -28.94 15.13
C ARG A 335 -17.35 -27.88 16.06
N SER A 336 -18.00 -28.27 17.17
CA SER A 336 -18.61 -27.32 18.12
C SER A 336 -17.56 -26.44 18.78
N ALA A 337 -16.39 -27.00 19.11
CA ALA A 337 -15.28 -26.23 19.62
C ALA A 337 -14.72 -25.22 18.61
N ARG A 338 -14.62 -25.62 17.32
CA ARG A 338 -14.19 -24.72 16.25
C ARG A 338 -15.22 -23.64 15.93
N GLU A 339 -16.50 -23.95 15.99
CA GLU A 339 -17.58 -22.97 15.85
C GLU A 339 -17.54 -21.94 16.98
N GLU A 340 -17.37 -22.37 18.22
CA GLU A 340 -17.23 -21.47 19.38
C GLU A 340 -15.98 -20.59 19.25
N GLU A 341 -14.83 -21.17 18.91
CA GLU A 341 -13.60 -20.41 18.64
C GLU A 341 -13.83 -19.33 17.56
N ALA A 342 -14.44 -19.71 16.44
CA ALA A 342 -14.71 -18.78 15.35
C ALA A 342 -15.69 -17.67 15.73
N MET A 343 -16.70 -17.96 16.57
CA MET A 343 -17.59 -16.94 17.12
C MET A 343 -16.83 -15.96 18.01
N ARG A 344 -15.92 -16.42 18.88
CA ARG A 344 -15.08 -15.52 19.70
C ARG A 344 -14.14 -14.65 18.87
N LEU A 345 -13.62 -15.21 17.76
CA LEU A 345 -12.82 -14.42 16.82
C LEU A 345 -13.68 -13.38 16.06
N ALA A 346 -14.94 -13.67 15.79
CA ALA A 346 -15.86 -12.70 15.22
C ALA A 346 -16.19 -11.57 16.22
N ASP A 347 -16.46 -11.90 17.50
CA ASP A 347 -16.63 -10.90 18.57
C ASP A 347 -15.42 -9.98 18.69
N LYS A 348 -14.20 -10.57 18.63
CA LYS A 348 -12.95 -9.79 18.62
C LYS A 348 -12.88 -8.84 17.42
N ALA A 349 -13.20 -9.34 16.22
CA ALA A 349 -13.15 -8.52 15.02
C ALA A 349 -14.18 -7.37 15.05
N ASP A 350 -15.36 -7.60 15.63
CA ASP A 350 -16.35 -6.54 15.82
C ASP A 350 -15.85 -5.45 16.80
N ALA A 351 -15.14 -5.84 17.86
CA ALA A 351 -14.48 -4.89 18.76
C ALA A 351 -13.35 -4.11 18.05
N GLU A 352 -12.59 -4.76 17.14
CA GLU A 352 -11.58 -4.07 16.32
C GLU A 352 -12.19 -3.06 15.36
N VAL A 353 -13.38 -3.32 14.79
CA VAL A 353 -14.12 -2.34 13.97
C VAL A 353 -14.51 -1.12 14.82
N ALA A 354 -15.03 -1.35 16.03
CA ALA A 354 -15.42 -0.26 16.94
C ALA A 354 -14.19 0.59 17.33
N LEU A 355 -13.05 -0.05 17.60
CA LEU A 355 -11.80 0.61 17.90
C LEU A 355 -11.30 1.46 16.70
N ALA A 356 -11.32 0.91 15.50
CA ALA A 356 -10.90 1.63 14.29
C ALA A 356 -11.78 2.89 14.04
N ARG A 357 -13.10 2.78 14.21
CA ARG A 357 -14.01 3.94 14.14
C ARG A 357 -13.65 5.02 15.16
N GLN A 358 -13.37 4.63 16.39
CA GLN A 358 -12.96 5.56 17.43
C GLN A 358 -11.62 6.25 17.08
N GLN A 359 -10.63 5.50 16.63
CA GLN A 359 -9.30 6.03 16.27
C GLN A 359 -9.39 6.99 15.08
N VAL A 360 -10.12 6.63 14.01
CA VAL A 360 -10.32 7.50 12.85
C VAL A 360 -11.06 8.78 13.26
N ALA A 361 -12.13 8.69 14.06
CA ALA A 361 -12.84 9.86 14.55
C ALA A 361 -11.95 10.77 15.41
N GLN A 362 -11.08 10.21 16.26
CA GLN A 362 -10.10 10.99 17.04
C GLN A 362 -9.05 11.67 16.14
N SER A 363 -8.54 10.96 15.13
CA SER A 363 -7.59 11.52 14.17
C SER A 363 -8.19 12.65 13.35
N ILE A 364 -9.44 12.52 12.91
CA ILE A 364 -10.18 13.58 12.22
C ILE A 364 -10.36 14.80 13.12
N ARG A 365 -10.79 14.61 14.38
CA ARG A 365 -10.94 15.73 15.33
C ARG A 365 -9.63 16.47 15.54
N ALA A 366 -8.54 15.74 15.78
CA ALA A 366 -7.22 16.33 15.96
C ALA A 366 -6.76 17.10 14.71
N THR A 367 -6.89 16.50 13.52
CA THR A 367 -6.47 17.12 12.26
C THR A 367 -7.33 18.36 11.93
N TRP A 368 -8.64 18.28 12.12
CA TRP A 368 -9.54 19.42 11.89
C TRP A 368 -9.28 20.58 12.84
N LEU A 369 -9.03 20.29 14.14
CA LEU A 369 -8.65 21.32 15.11
C LEU A 369 -7.29 21.95 14.78
N ASN A 370 -6.33 21.14 14.34
CA ASN A 370 -5.04 21.65 13.87
C ASN A 370 -5.17 22.54 12.63
N LEU A 371 -6.06 22.18 11.69
CA LEU A 371 -6.37 23.03 10.53
C LEU A 371 -6.96 24.37 10.97
N LYS A 372 -7.93 24.34 11.86
CA LYS A 372 -8.57 25.58 12.37
C LYS A 372 -7.60 26.48 13.11
N ALA A 373 -6.76 25.91 13.98
CA ALA A 373 -5.72 26.66 14.68
C ALA A 373 -4.61 27.13 13.72
N GLY A 374 -4.28 26.30 12.71
CA GLY A 374 -3.26 26.58 11.70
C GLY A 374 -3.57 27.80 10.86
N SER A 375 -4.80 28.00 10.44
CA SER A 375 -5.23 29.19 9.69
C SER A 375 -4.98 30.47 10.48
N GLY A 376 -5.39 30.55 11.74
CA GLY A 376 -5.08 31.67 12.62
C GLY A 376 -3.58 31.87 12.86
N ARG A 377 -2.81 30.75 12.95
CA ARG A 377 -1.35 30.78 13.11
C ARG A 377 -0.66 31.37 11.87
N VAL A 378 -1.06 30.99 10.66
CA VAL A 378 -0.53 31.55 9.41
C VAL A 378 -0.77 33.05 9.35
N GLN A 379 -1.99 33.52 9.70
CA GLN A 379 -2.30 34.95 9.74
C GLN A 379 -1.43 35.70 10.76
N ALA A 380 -1.27 35.18 11.97
CA ALA A 380 -0.46 35.82 13.03
C ALA A 380 1.03 35.83 12.63
N LEU A 381 1.57 34.76 12.05
CA LEU A 381 2.96 34.70 11.59
C LEU A 381 3.23 35.61 10.38
N THR A 382 2.24 35.84 9.53
CA THR A 382 2.35 36.84 8.44
C THR A 382 2.52 38.25 9.00
N GLN A 383 1.72 38.63 9.99
CA GLN A 383 1.85 39.91 10.67
C GLN A 383 3.19 40.04 11.45
N ALA A 384 3.61 38.92 12.09
CA ALA A 384 4.89 38.92 12.81
C ALA A 384 6.08 39.08 11.87
N LEU A 385 6.07 38.46 10.69
CA LEU A 385 7.11 38.63 9.68
C LEU A 385 7.17 40.08 9.18
N GLU A 386 6.01 40.69 8.88
CA GLU A 386 5.92 42.09 8.47
C GLU A 386 6.50 43.04 9.54
N ALA A 387 6.09 42.85 10.80
CA ALA A 387 6.62 43.65 11.92
C ALA A 387 8.13 43.46 12.14
N SER A 388 8.65 42.24 11.97
CA SER A 388 10.06 41.93 12.07
C SER A 388 10.86 42.63 10.95
N ARG A 389 10.34 42.66 9.73
CA ARG A 389 10.97 43.36 8.61
C ARG A 389 11.05 44.89 8.86
N LEU A 390 9.93 45.48 9.28
CA LEU A 390 9.89 46.92 9.65
C LEU A 390 10.87 47.25 10.80
N ARG A 391 10.98 46.35 11.78
CA ARG A 391 11.94 46.49 12.88
C ARG A 391 13.40 46.41 12.37
N LEU A 392 13.70 45.50 11.46
CA LEU A 392 15.02 45.38 10.85
C LEU A 392 15.39 46.66 10.11
N ASP A 393 14.50 47.22 9.29
CA ASP A 393 14.71 48.47 8.56
C ASP A 393 15.00 49.63 9.51
N ALA A 394 14.20 49.79 10.58
CA ALA A 394 14.39 50.81 11.60
C ALA A 394 15.71 50.62 12.38
N THR A 395 16.06 49.37 12.72
CA THR A 395 17.31 49.07 13.44
C THR A 395 18.53 49.32 12.57
N THR A 396 18.48 49.01 11.29
CA THR A 396 19.54 49.26 10.31
C THR A 396 19.76 50.76 10.13
N LEU A 397 18.68 51.53 10.02
CA LEU A 397 18.77 53.00 9.96
C LEU A 397 19.37 53.59 11.26
N GLY A 398 18.91 53.11 12.43
CA GLY A 398 19.45 53.51 13.75
C GLY A 398 20.94 53.20 13.90
N HIS A 399 21.39 52.07 13.36
CA HIS A 399 22.81 51.70 13.34
C HIS A 399 23.64 52.64 12.46
N GLN A 400 23.14 53.07 11.31
CA GLN A 400 23.82 54.02 10.42
C GLN A 400 24.05 55.38 11.08
N VAL A 401 23.13 55.82 11.94
CA VAL A 401 23.24 57.10 12.68
C VAL A 401 23.89 56.94 14.06
N GLY A 402 24.31 55.73 14.44
CA GLY A 402 25.04 55.47 15.70
C GLY A 402 24.14 55.26 16.93
N ASP A 403 22.80 55.15 16.78
CA ASP A 403 21.82 54.95 17.88
C ASP A 403 21.58 53.46 18.20
N ARG A 404 22.01 52.56 17.35
CA ARG A 404 21.89 51.12 17.50
C ARG A 404 23.23 50.42 17.33
N THR A 405 23.40 49.31 18.01
CA THR A 405 24.61 48.48 17.95
C THR A 405 24.57 47.50 16.76
N THR A 406 25.74 47.02 16.37
CA THR A 406 25.89 45.91 15.40
C THR A 406 25.12 44.69 15.84
N LEU A 407 25.13 44.34 17.13
CA LEU A 407 24.40 43.23 17.71
C LEU A 407 22.88 43.39 17.53
N ASP A 408 22.36 44.64 17.65
CA ASP A 408 20.93 44.90 17.41
C ASP A 408 20.52 44.55 15.97
N VAL A 409 21.36 44.87 14.98
CA VAL A 409 21.12 44.54 13.56
C VAL A 409 21.16 43.03 13.36
N ILE A 410 22.19 42.35 13.89
CA ILE A 410 22.29 40.87 13.80
C ILE A 410 21.07 40.19 14.42
N ASN A 411 20.59 40.65 15.57
CA ASN A 411 19.42 40.12 16.21
C ASN A 411 18.14 40.37 15.38
N ALA A 412 17.99 41.53 14.78
CA ALA A 412 16.85 41.86 13.93
C ALA A 412 16.84 41.01 12.64
N GLU A 413 18.00 40.76 12.02
CA GLU A 413 18.13 39.79 10.90
C GLU A 413 17.73 38.38 11.30
N ASN A 414 18.18 37.90 12.47
CA ASN A 414 17.79 36.61 12.99
C ASN A 414 16.26 36.47 13.20
N ASP A 415 15.64 37.55 13.70
CA ASP A 415 14.19 37.53 13.96
C ASP A 415 13.40 37.49 12.65
N VAL A 416 13.84 38.21 11.60
CA VAL A 416 13.23 38.11 10.26
C VAL A 416 13.38 36.70 9.69
N ALA A 417 14.58 36.12 9.70
CA ALA A 417 14.85 34.78 9.22
C ALA A 417 14.00 33.72 9.95
N SER A 418 13.92 33.82 11.28
CA SER A 418 13.11 32.94 12.12
C SER A 418 11.62 33.09 11.82
N ALA A 419 11.11 34.29 11.65
CA ALA A 419 9.71 34.57 11.32
C ALA A 419 9.34 34.03 9.92
N GLU A 420 10.21 34.16 8.93
CA GLU A 420 10.03 33.67 7.57
C GLU A 420 9.95 32.15 7.54
N LEU A 421 10.88 31.46 8.20
CA LEU A 421 10.86 30.00 8.31
C LEU A 421 9.63 29.51 9.08
N ALA A 422 9.24 30.17 10.19
CA ALA A 422 8.07 29.81 10.95
C ALA A 422 6.77 29.94 10.13
N LEU A 423 6.66 31.00 9.32
CA LEU A 423 5.52 31.21 8.42
C LEU A 423 5.47 30.13 7.33
N THR A 424 6.59 29.84 6.70
CA THR A 424 6.69 28.82 5.65
C THR A 424 6.32 27.45 6.20
N GLN A 425 6.86 27.06 7.36
CA GLN A 425 6.51 25.83 8.05
C GLN A 425 5.01 25.75 8.39
N ALA A 426 4.41 26.87 8.84
CA ALA A 426 2.98 26.91 9.16
C ALA A 426 2.11 26.71 7.90
N LYS A 427 2.47 27.32 6.77
CA LYS A 427 1.79 27.14 5.48
C LYS A 427 1.87 25.69 5.01
N VAL A 428 3.04 25.08 5.02
CA VAL A 428 3.24 23.67 4.64
C VAL A 428 2.44 22.75 5.54
N ASN A 429 2.49 22.94 6.86
CA ASN A 429 1.71 22.14 7.81
C ASN A 429 0.21 22.25 7.56
N GLN A 430 -0.27 23.43 7.15
CA GLN A 430 -1.68 23.64 6.82
C GLN A 430 -2.08 22.79 5.60
N VAL A 431 -1.28 22.82 4.52
CA VAL A 431 -1.53 22.00 3.33
C VAL A 431 -1.47 20.49 3.65
N LEU A 432 -0.43 20.05 4.37
CA LEU A 432 -0.31 18.64 4.77
C LEU A 432 -1.48 18.17 5.64
N ASN A 433 -1.97 19.00 6.56
CA ASN A 433 -3.14 18.64 7.36
C ASN A 433 -4.42 18.57 6.52
N GLN A 434 -4.56 19.37 5.46
CA GLN A 434 -5.66 19.27 4.51
C GLN A 434 -5.61 17.94 3.75
N ILE A 435 -4.44 17.56 3.24
CA ILE A 435 -4.21 16.27 2.56
C ILE A 435 -4.50 15.10 3.51
N ARG A 436 -4.02 15.18 4.76
CA ARG A 436 -4.29 14.18 5.80
C ARG A 436 -5.78 14.05 6.13
N LEU A 437 -6.50 15.16 6.23
CA LEU A 437 -7.95 15.14 6.49
C LEU A 437 -8.69 14.45 5.34
N ALA A 438 -8.36 14.75 4.09
CA ALA A 438 -8.90 14.09 2.91
C ALA A 438 -8.57 12.58 2.91
N ALA A 439 -7.35 12.20 3.30
CA ALA A 439 -6.94 10.81 3.44
C ALA A 439 -7.74 10.07 4.52
N LEU A 440 -7.89 10.63 5.71
CA LEU A 440 -8.66 10.03 6.80
C LEU A 440 -10.12 9.77 6.41
N ALA A 441 -10.71 10.67 5.61
CA ALA A 441 -12.06 10.51 5.08
C ALA A 441 -12.16 9.57 3.87
N GLY A 442 -11.03 9.05 3.37
CA GLY A 442 -10.98 8.21 2.17
C GLY A 442 -11.26 8.96 0.87
N LYS A 443 -11.08 10.30 0.87
CA LYS A 443 -11.34 11.19 -0.28
C LYS A 443 -10.07 11.63 -1.01
N LEU A 444 -8.88 11.25 -0.53
CA LEU A 444 -7.65 11.61 -1.19
C LEU A 444 -7.47 10.79 -2.47
N ASP A 445 -7.60 11.47 -3.60
CA ASP A 445 -7.37 10.96 -4.94
C ASP A 445 -6.53 11.95 -5.78
N GLU A 446 -6.26 11.61 -7.02
CA GLU A 446 -5.49 12.46 -7.93
C GLU A 446 -6.17 13.81 -8.20
N SER A 447 -7.49 13.87 -8.19
CA SER A 447 -8.23 15.12 -8.44
C SER A 447 -8.04 16.09 -7.27
N VAL A 448 -8.09 15.58 -6.04
CA VAL A 448 -7.83 16.35 -4.82
C VAL A 448 -6.37 16.79 -4.77
N LEU A 449 -5.42 15.87 -5.06
CA LEU A 449 -3.99 16.21 -5.09
C LEU A 449 -3.69 17.30 -6.12
N ASN A 450 -4.36 17.29 -7.27
CA ASN A 450 -4.21 18.30 -8.33
C ASN A 450 -4.76 19.69 -7.92
N ILE A 451 -5.78 19.75 -7.05
CA ILE A 451 -6.25 21.03 -6.49
C ILE A 451 -5.12 21.67 -5.67
N PHE A 452 -4.49 20.91 -4.77
CA PHE A 452 -3.34 21.39 -4.00
C PHE A 452 -2.16 21.80 -4.90
N ASN A 453 -1.89 21.03 -5.96
CA ASN A 453 -0.84 21.34 -6.92
C ASN A 453 -1.08 22.68 -7.63
N ARG A 454 -2.30 22.98 -8.06
CA ARG A 454 -2.66 24.26 -8.68
C ARG A 454 -2.52 25.45 -7.74
N ASP A 455 -2.87 25.29 -6.47
CA ASP A 455 -2.73 26.34 -5.47
C ASP A 455 -1.25 26.69 -5.20
N MET A 456 -0.33 25.76 -5.44
CA MET A 456 1.12 26.01 -5.41
C MET A 456 1.60 26.78 -6.64
N LEU A 457 1.10 26.43 -7.83
CA LEU A 457 1.54 27.01 -9.11
C LEU A 457 0.95 28.39 -9.39
N ALA A 458 -0.18 28.75 -8.79
CA ALA A 458 -0.87 30.03 -9.02
C ALA A 458 -0.08 31.27 -8.56
N GLY A 459 1.10 31.10 -7.96
CA GLY A 459 1.98 32.16 -7.48
C GLY A 459 3.20 32.47 -8.36
N ASN A 460 3.40 31.74 -9.45
CA ASN A 460 4.55 31.92 -10.36
C ASN A 460 4.09 32.66 -11.64
#